data_6d2561d9f3e1363bee141b482f2fb890
#
_entry.id   6d2561d9f3e1363bee141b482f2fb890
#
_cell.length_a   1.000
_cell.length_b   1.000
_cell.length_c   1.000
_cell.angle_alpha   90.00
_cell.angle_beta   90.00
_cell.angle_gamma   90.00
#
_symmetry.space_group_name_H-M   'P 1'
#
loop_
_entity.id
_entity.type
_entity.pdbx_description
1 polymer ?
#
loop_
_entity_poly.entity_id
_entity_poly.type
_entity_poly.pdbx_seq_one_letter_code
_entity_poly.pdbx_strand_id
1 'polypeptide(L)'
;MKILIVDVFGAVNSTGKITTLQYRYMKSRGHEVRVCYRGVREPRIDNPDYVPVAGKLEPGVGRLLSWVTGYEGFCHPLATKRLIQYTQSFHPDIVQLNILHGYFINSHQYIRFLNDHHYRVCYTMMDEYAYMGKCPYSFSCNQFLTGCTGGCPEQKHYPKSFFFDRSAVIWQAKERAYRGFEHIVFTGPGWVVDRARRSQLLRGFDIRELDEPVDFGTTFHPREVQALRTRLNIPATHKVIVTVAQMSNPRKGGIYFLQAAELLARQEDLTFVFVGYDVKQPVTLPHVVTVPYVSSQEELAQYYALGDLFVCTSLADTMPNVCIEALGCGTPLAGFAEAGTPYVAPSAYATFTKTYDIPALAQVIASTPKKSPERSAACHQYAVGRYAGEVIFAKLEKIYQSLIQQ
;
A
#
# COMPACT_ATOMS: atom_id res chain seq x y z
N MET A 1 3.51 -21.69 16.36
CA MET A 1 2.28 -20.92 16.59
C MET A 1 1.28 -21.24 15.50
N LYS A 2 -0.01 -21.18 15.83
CA LYS A 2 -1.11 -21.15 14.85
C LYS A 2 -1.43 -19.70 14.52
N ILE A 3 -1.28 -19.32 13.27
CA ILE A 3 -1.45 -17.95 12.80
C ILE A 3 -2.61 -17.91 11.79
N LEU A 4 -3.62 -17.09 12.05
CA LEU A 4 -4.70 -16.80 11.11
C LEU A 4 -4.49 -15.42 10.50
N ILE A 5 -4.22 -15.36 9.21
CA ILE A 5 -4.13 -14.09 8.46
C ILE A 5 -5.50 -13.79 7.84
N VAL A 6 -5.99 -12.57 8.03
CA VAL A 6 -7.25 -12.10 7.46
C VAL A 6 -6.98 -10.91 6.54
N ASP A 7 -7.27 -11.05 5.26
CA ASP A 7 -7.08 -10.03 4.24
C ASP A 7 -8.22 -10.04 3.22
N VAL A 8 -8.49 -8.92 2.59
CA VAL A 8 -9.47 -8.86 1.50
C VAL A 8 -9.01 -9.63 0.25
N PHE A 9 -7.69 -9.70 0.00
CA PHE A 9 -7.09 -10.41 -1.12
C PHE A 9 -6.21 -11.58 -0.66
N GLY A 10 -6.33 -12.72 -1.36
CA GLY A 10 -5.50 -13.88 -1.06
C GLY A 10 -4.08 -13.78 -1.63
N ALA A 11 -3.96 -13.45 -2.92
CA ALA A 11 -2.66 -13.43 -3.61
C ALA A 11 -2.54 -12.37 -4.71
N VAL A 12 -3.61 -11.66 -5.02
CA VAL A 12 -3.61 -10.63 -6.09
C VAL A 12 -3.46 -9.24 -5.50
N ASN A 13 -3.13 -8.27 -6.35
CA ASN A 13 -2.83 -6.89 -5.99
C ASN A 13 -1.60 -6.76 -5.06
N SER A 14 -1.24 -5.54 -4.69
CA SER A 14 -0.08 -5.29 -3.82
C SER A 14 -0.24 -5.95 -2.45
N THR A 15 -1.39 -5.77 -1.81
CA THR A 15 -1.65 -6.30 -0.46
C THR A 15 -1.71 -7.83 -0.44
N GLY A 16 -2.38 -8.48 -1.40
CA GLY A 16 -2.39 -9.95 -1.49
C GLY A 16 -1.01 -10.56 -1.77
N LYS A 17 -0.12 -9.84 -2.48
CA LYS A 17 1.28 -10.27 -2.62
C LYS A 17 2.02 -10.20 -1.28
N ILE A 18 1.82 -9.14 -0.50
CA ILE A 18 2.37 -9.02 0.86
C ILE A 18 1.87 -10.17 1.75
N THR A 19 0.57 -10.46 1.71
CA THR A 19 -0.04 -11.59 2.43
C THR A 19 0.57 -12.93 2.01
N THR A 20 0.85 -13.11 0.72
CA THR A 20 1.53 -14.32 0.22
C THR A 20 2.98 -14.43 0.72
N LEU A 21 3.73 -13.34 0.72
CA LEU A 21 5.09 -13.30 1.26
C LEU A 21 5.09 -13.61 2.78
N GLN A 22 4.18 -12.99 3.52
CA GLN A 22 3.98 -13.25 4.95
C GLN A 22 3.65 -14.71 5.23
N TYR A 23 2.68 -15.28 4.48
CA TYR A 23 2.33 -16.70 4.58
C TYR A 23 3.55 -17.60 4.37
N ARG A 24 4.30 -17.39 3.27
CA ARG A 24 5.48 -18.19 2.94
C ARG A 24 6.55 -18.10 4.02
N TYR A 25 6.86 -16.90 4.49
CA TYR A 25 7.83 -16.69 5.56
C TYR A 25 7.42 -17.41 6.83
N MET A 26 6.22 -17.21 7.34
CA MET A 26 5.76 -17.83 8.58
C MET A 26 5.70 -19.36 8.46
N LYS A 27 5.32 -19.92 7.30
CA LYS A 27 5.38 -21.36 7.03
C LYS A 27 6.81 -21.87 7.06
N SER A 28 7.79 -21.17 6.46
CA SER A 28 9.20 -21.57 6.47
C SER A 28 9.80 -21.57 7.88
N ARG A 29 9.23 -20.78 8.80
CA ARG A 29 9.59 -20.74 10.22
C ARG A 29 8.93 -21.84 11.06
N GLY A 30 8.19 -22.76 10.43
CA GLY A 30 7.53 -23.88 11.11
C GLY A 30 6.20 -23.52 11.79
N HIS A 31 5.59 -22.39 11.47
CA HIS A 31 4.26 -22.03 11.99
C HIS A 31 3.15 -22.73 11.19
N GLU A 32 2.03 -23.02 11.85
CA GLU A 32 0.80 -23.42 11.18
C GLU A 32 0.04 -22.15 10.77
N VAL A 33 -0.09 -21.90 9.47
CA VAL A 33 -0.65 -20.65 8.94
C VAL A 33 -1.86 -20.94 8.09
N ARG A 34 -2.92 -20.16 8.28
CA ARG A 34 -4.11 -20.12 7.43
C ARG A 34 -4.38 -18.69 6.98
N VAL A 35 -4.92 -18.54 5.78
CA VAL A 35 -5.28 -17.23 5.20
C VAL A 35 -6.77 -17.23 4.90
N CYS A 36 -7.54 -16.43 5.62
CA CYS A 36 -8.94 -16.15 5.29
C CYS A 36 -9.04 -14.90 4.42
N TYR A 37 -9.65 -15.05 3.24
CA TYR A 37 -9.74 -13.98 2.27
C TYR A 37 -11.12 -13.92 1.60
N ARG A 38 -11.40 -12.84 0.86
CA ARG A 38 -12.72 -12.67 0.23
C ARG A 38 -13.05 -13.80 -0.76
N GLY A 39 -12.10 -14.20 -1.63
CA GLY A 39 -12.25 -15.33 -2.56
C GLY A 39 -13.12 -15.06 -3.78
N VAL A 40 -13.54 -13.83 -4.03
CA VAL A 40 -14.36 -13.44 -5.18
C VAL A 40 -13.64 -12.34 -5.97
N ARG A 41 -13.66 -12.43 -7.30
CA ARG A 41 -12.96 -11.54 -8.24
C ARG A 41 -11.44 -11.69 -8.24
N GLU A 42 -10.97 -12.83 -7.82
CA GLU A 42 -9.58 -13.25 -7.97
C GLU A 42 -9.53 -14.72 -8.39
N PRO A 43 -8.46 -15.18 -9.05
CA PRO A 43 -8.29 -16.58 -9.38
C PRO A 43 -8.37 -17.45 -8.12
N ARG A 44 -8.92 -18.66 -8.25
CA ARG A 44 -8.91 -19.62 -7.16
C ARG A 44 -7.46 -19.96 -6.81
N ILE A 45 -7.14 -19.86 -5.52
CA ILE A 45 -5.83 -20.25 -5.00
C ILE A 45 -5.88 -21.74 -4.71
N ASP A 46 -5.06 -22.51 -5.42
CA ASP A 46 -4.94 -23.96 -5.21
C ASP A 46 -3.97 -24.26 -4.07
N ASN A 47 -4.38 -23.88 -2.87
CA ASN A 47 -3.66 -24.12 -1.63
C ASN A 47 -4.71 -24.28 -0.50
N PRO A 48 -4.75 -25.44 0.21
CA PRO A 48 -5.74 -25.71 1.26
C PRO A 48 -5.63 -24.76 2.46
N ASP A 49 -4.51 -24.08 2.63
CA ASP A 49 -4.32 -23.09 3.70
C ASP A 49 -5.04 -21.75 3.41
N TYR A 50 -5.53 -21.55 2.16
CA TYR A 50 -6.26 -20.35 1.75
C TYR A 50 -7.76 -20.61 1.72
N VAL A 51 -8.49 -19.95 2.61
CA VAL A 51 -9.92 -20.17 2.87
C VAL A 51 -10.75 -18.97 2.41
N PRO A 52 -11.50 -19.08 1.30
CA PRO A 52 -12.41 -18.04 0.86
C PRO A 52 -13.64 -17.99 1.79
N VAL A 53 -13.96 -16.79 2.31
CA VAL A 53 -15.09 -16.64 3.27
C VAL A 53 -16.34 -16.02 2.65
N ALA A 54 -16.23 -15.26 1.54
CA ALA A 54 -17.41 -14.66 0.93
C ALA A 54 -18.09 -15.60 -0.08
N GLY A 55 -19.41 -15.57 -0.09
CA GLY A 55 -20.21 -16.21 -1.15
C GLY A 55 -20.11 -15.44 -2.47
N LYS A 56 -20.35 -16.11 -3.61
CA LYS A 56 -20.17 -15.55 -4.96
C LYS A 56 -20.87 -14.19 -5.19
N LEU A 57 -22.08 -14.02 -4.69
CA LEU A 57 -22.91 -12.80 -4.88
C LEU A 57 -22.77 -11.79 -3.74
N GLU A 58 -22.35 -12.22 -2.57
CA GLU A 58 -22.36 -11.42 -1.34
C GLU A 58 -21.54 -10.12 -1.46
N PRO A 59 -20.30 -10.11 -2.00
CA PRO A 59 -19.54 -8.87 -2.14
C PRO A 59 -20.16 -7.88 -3.13
N GLY A 60 -20.88 -8.37 -4.14
CA GLY A 60 -21.59 -7.51 -5.11
C GLY A 60 -22.79 -6.82 -4.48
N VAL A 61 -23.63 -7.58 -3.78
CA VAL A 61 -24.81 -7.07 -3.06
C VAL A 61 -24.38 -6.13 -1.94
N GLY A 62 -23.41 -6.53 -1.11
CA GLY A 62 -22.91 -5.71 -0.01
C GLY A 62 -22.30 -4.39 -0.49
N ARG A 63 -21.60 -4.39 -1.63
CA ARG A 63 -21.10 -3.16 -2.27
C ARG A 63 -22.22 -2.23 -2.69
N LEU A 64 -23.26 -2.76 -3.34
CA LEU A 64 -24.43 -1.96 -3.74
C LEU A 64 -25.13 -1.35 -2.52
N LEU A 65 -25.35 -2.16 -1.47
CA LEU A 65 -25.93 -1.69 -0.22
C LEU A 65 -25.05 -0.60 0.43
N SER A 66 -23.73 -0.80 0.47
CA SER A 66 -22.80 0.21 1.00
C SER A 66 -22.87 1.51 0.21
N TRP A 67 -22.93 1.46 -1.13
CA TRP A 67 -23.05 2.65 -1.97
C TRP A 67 -24.34 3.43 -1.74
N VAL A 68 -25.45 2.74 -1.55
CA VAL A 68 -26.76 3.36 -1.32
C VAL A 68 -26.89 3.86 0.11
N THR A 69 -26.53 3.05 1.10
CA THR A 69 -26.80 3.33 2.52
C THR A 69 -25.67 4.05 3.24
N GLY A 70 -24.44 4.01 2.70
CA GLY A 70 -23.22 4.53 3.34
C GLY A 70 -22.62 3.63 4.42
N TYR A 71 -23.17 2.44 4.68
CA TYR A 71 -22.72 1.52 5.72
C TYR A 71 -21.61 0.58 5.23
N GLU A 72 -20.42 1.13 4.93
CA GLU A 72 -19.23 0.31 4.68
C GLU A 72 -18.82 -0.46 5.94
N GLY A 73 -18.47 -1.73 5.76
CA GLY A 73 -18.08 -2.60 6.88
C GLY A 73 -19.23 -3.19 7.68
N PHE A 74 -20.51 -3.02 7.24
CA PHE A 74 -21.69 -3.61 7.89
C PHE A 74 -22.42 -4.65 7.03
N CYS A 75 -22.22 -4.64 5.72
CA CYS A 75 -23.11 -5.29 4.76
C CYS A 75 -22.71 -6.73 4.35
N HIS A 76 -22.01 -7.48 5.21
CA HIS A 76 -21.51 -8.82 4.87
C HIS A 76 -21.68 -9.82 6.04
N PRO A 77 -22.93 -10.10 6.49
CA PRO A 77 -23.15 -10.90 7.69
C PRO A 77 -22.76 -12.36 7.53
N LEU A 78 -22.95 -12.95 6.33
CA LEU A 78 -22.66 -14.37 6.09
C LEU A 78 -21.15 -14.63 5.99
N ALA A 79 -20.41 -13.79 5.28
CA ALA A 79 -18.95 -13.88 5.23
C ALA A 79 -18.33 -13.70 6.62
N THR A 80 -18.84 -12.75 7.40
CA THR A 80 -18.41 -12.52 8.77
C THR A 80 -18.68 -13.72 9.67
N LYS A 81 -19.88 -14.33 9.56
CA LYS A 81 -20.23 -15.55 10.30
C LYS A 81 -19.28 -16.70 9.97
N ARG A 82 -18.98 -16.93 8.67
CA ARG A 82 -18.04 -17.98 8.25
C ARG A 82 -16.65 -17.72 8.79
N LEU A 83 -16.17 -16.46 8.74
CA LEU A 83 -14.86 -16.08 9.29
C LEU A 83 -14.80 -16.34 10.80
N ILE A 84 -15.82 -15.95 11.57
CA ILE A 84 -15.92 -16.22 13.00
C ILE A 84 -15.89 -17.72 13.29
N GLN A 85 -16.70 -18.50 12.59
CA GLN A 85 -16.74 -19.96 12.75
C GLN A 85 -15.40 -20.61 12.43
N TYR A 86 -14.73 -20.14 11.37
CA TYR A 86 -13.40 -20.62 11.02
C TYR A 86 -12.36 -20.25 12.07
N THR A 87 -12.36 -19.02 12.57
CA THR A 87 -11.48 -18.57 13.66
C THR A 87 -11.67 -19.45 14.90
N GLN A 88 -12.92 -19.73 15.29
CA GLN A 88 -13.23 -20.60 16.41
C GLN A 88 -12.76 -22.04 16.20
N SER A 89 -12.93 -22.61 14.99
CA SER A 89 -12.51 -24.01 14.71
C SER A 89 -11.00 -24.15 14.58
N PHE A 90 -10.32 -23.14 14.08
CA PHE A 90 -8.85 -23.17 13.92
C PHE A 90 -8.10 -22.93 15.23
N HIS A 91 -8.68 -22.20 16.19
CA HIS A 91 -8.07 -21.82 17.46
C HIS A 91 -6.68 -21.19 17.27
N PRO A 92 -6.55 -20.05 16.58
CA PRO A 92 -5.25 -19.40 16.35
C PRO A 92 -4.65 -18.85 17.64
N ASP A 93 -3.32 -18.96 17.78
CA ASP A 93 -2.56 -18.27 18.82
C ASP A 93 -2.48 -16.78 18.54
N ILE A 94 -2.44 -16.42 17.24
CA ILE A 94 -2.37 -15.04 16.74
C ILE A 94 -3.36 -14.88 15.59
N VAL A 95 -4.15 -13.80 15.61
CA VAL A 95 -4.93 -13.31 14.46
C VAL A 95 -4.21 -12.10 13.88
N GLN A 96 -3.69 -12.24 12.68
CA GLN A 96 -3.13 -11.16 11.90
C GLN A 96 -4.21 -10.52 11.03
N LEU A 97 -4.48 -9.24 11.23
CA LEU A 97 -5.39 -8.46 10.41
C LEU A 97 -4.58 -7.58 9.45
N ASN A 98 -4.92 -7.64 8.17
CA ASN A 98 -4.38 -6.77 7.13
C ASN A 98 -5.50 -5.82 6.65
N ILE A 99 -5.96 -5.94 5.41
CA ILE A 99 -7.03 -5.09 4.88
C ILE A 99 -8.42 -5.67 5.20
N LEU A 100 -9.19 -4.96 6.00
CA LEU A 100 -10.54 -5.37 6.40
C LEU A 100 -11.68 -4.68 5.64
N HIS A 101 -11.38 -3.63 4.87
CA HIS A 101 -12.36 -2.97 4.00
C HIS A 101 -12.43 -3.63 2.61
N GLY A 102 -13.27 -3.10 1.70
CA GLY A 102 -13.37 -3.63 0.34
C GLY A 102 -14.54 -4.57 0.12
N TYR A 103 -15.63 -4.36 0.84
CA TYR A 103 -16.88 -5.12 0.68
C TYR A 103 -16.66 -6.62 0.93
N PHE A 104 -16.08 -6.93 2.05
CA PHE A 104 -15.56 -8.24 2.40
C PHE A 104 -16.27 -8.85 3.61
N ILE A 105 -16.17 -8.19 4.77
CA ILE A 105 -16.78 -8.62 6.04
C ILE A 105 -17.38 -7.44 6.78
N ASN A 106 -18.15 -7.69 7.83
CA ASN A 106 -18.47 -6.71 8.86
C ASN A 106 -17.25 -6.60 9.80
N SER A 107 -16.36 -5.67 9.50
CA SER A 107 -15.09 -5.50 10.22
C SER A 107 -15.30 -5.19 11.71
N HIS A 108 -16.31 -4.39 12.05
CA HIS A 108 -16.60 -4.00 13.43
C HIS A 108 -17.09 -5.19 14.25
N GLN A 109 -17.96 -6.03 13.68
CA GLN A 109 -18.46 -7.24 14.32
C GLN A 109 -17.31 -8.24 14.54
N TYR A 110 -16.43 -8.38 13.55
CA TYR A 110 -15.30 -9.31 13.66
C TYR A 110 -14.29 -8.84 14.71
N ILE A 111 -13.91 -7.57 14.71
CA ILE A 111 -12.99 -6.99 15.72
C ILE A 111 -13.61 -7.12 17.11
N ARG A 112 -14.91 -6.82 17.27
CA ARG A 112 -15.59 -7.00 18.54
C ARG A 112 -15.59 -8.45 19.00
N PHE A 113 -15.87 -9.40 18.10
CA PHE A 113 -15.78 -10.83 18.41
C PHE A 113 -14.39 -11.22 18.91
N LEU A 114 -13.31 -10.74 18.27
CA LEU A 114 -11.95 -11.02 18.70
C LEU A 114 -11.66 -10.45 20.10
N ASN A 115 -12.13 -9.24 20.38
CA ASN A 115 -12.04 -8.60 21.70
C ASN A 115 -12.83 -9.39 22.77
N ASP A 116 -14.11 -9.64 22.54
CA ASP A 116 -15.01 -10.33 23.49
C ASP A 116 -14.51 -11.77 23.84
N HIS A 117 -13.70 -12.38 22.97
CA HIS A 117 -13.13 -13.73 23.16
C HIS A 117 -11.62 -13.72 23.46
N HIS A 118 -11.04 -12.56 23.77
CA HIS A 118 -9.63 -12.39 24.16
C HIS A 118 -8.61 -12.96 23.19
N TYR A 119 -8.89 -12.92 21.87
CA TYR A 119 -7.90 -13.28 20.87
C TYR A 119 -6.75 -12.29 20.85
N ARG A 120 -5.52 -12.78 20.64
CA ARG A 120 -4.33 -11.97 20.43
C ARG A 120 -4.29 -11.50 18.99
N VAL A 121 -4.28 -10.19 18.79
CA VAL A 121 -4.41 -9.57 17.46
C VAL A 121 -3.21 -8.69 17.14
N CYS A 122 -2.64 -8.91 15.96
CA CYS A 122 -1.76 -7.95 15.33
C CYS A 122 -2.47 -7.33 14.13
N TYR A 123 -2.73 -6.02 14.14
CA TYR A 123 -3.39 -5.32 13.05
C TYR A 123 -2.38 -4.47 12.28
N THR A 124 -1.98 -4.93 11.09
CA THR A 124 -1.09 -4.17 10.21
C THR A 124 -1.89 -3.16 9.40
N MET A 125 -1.67 -1.89 9.68
CA MET A 125 -2.30 -0.76 9.02
C MET A 125 -1.56 -0.44 7.71
N MET A 126 -1.98 -1.04 6.61
CA MET A 126 -1.46 -0.73 5.27
C MET A 126 -2.07 0.56 4.70
N ASP A 127 -3.08 1.10 5.39
CA ASP A 127 -3.77 2.34 5.07
C ASP A 127 -4.38 2.97 6.34
N GLU A 128 -5.17 4.02 6.18
CA GLU A 128 -5.74 4.77 7.29
C GLU A 128 -7.07 4.19 7.82
N TYR A 129 -7.58 3.11 7.24
CA TYR A 129 -8.91 2.59 7.58
C TYR A 129 -9.07 2.24 9.06
N ALA A 130 -8.02 1.76 9.74
CA ALA A 130 -8.10 1.35 11.14
C ALA A 130 -8.52 2.48 12.08
N TYR A 131 -8.10 3.73 11.83
CA TYR A 131 -8.34 4.89 12.69
C TYR A 131 -9.23 5.97 12.09
N MET A 132 -9.62 5.84 10.82
CA MET A 132 -10.60 6.70 10.18
C MET A 132 -12.02 6.12 10.33
N GLY A 133 -13.04 6.87 9.93
CA GLY A 133 -14.40 6.34 9.79
C GLY A 133 -14.45 5.24 8.73
N LYS A 134 -14.57 5.63 7.46
CA LYS A 134 -14.60 4.67 6.34
C LYS A 134 -13.38 4.73 5.41
N CYS A 135 -12.56 5.78 5.51
CA CYS A 135 -11.56 6.13 4.51
C CYS A 135 -10.26 5.32 4.68
N PRO A 136 -9.73 4.68 3.61
CA PRO A 136 -8.36 4.17 3.58
C PRO A 136 -7.34 5.27 3.25
N TYR A 137 -7.79 6.41 2.72
CA TYR A 137 -6.98 7.59 2.42
C TYR A 137 -7.75 8.83 2.85
N SER A 138 -7.15 9.65 3.71
CA SER A 138 -7.82 10.85 4.26
C SER A 138 -7.59 12.11 3.44
N PHE A 139 -6.61 12.09 2.53
CA PHE A 139 -6.15 13.31 1.83
C PHE A 139 -5.92 14.46 2.82
N SER A 140 -6.64 15.58 2.66
CA SER A 140 -6.55 16.74 3.58
C SER A 140 -7.43 16.63 4.83
N CYS A 141 -8.23 15.57 4.99
CA CYS A 141 -9.12 15.39 6.11
C CYS A 141 -8.35 15.08 7.41
N ASN A 142 -8.60 15.88 8.46
CA ASN A 142 -7.99 15.73 9.77
C ASN A 142 -8.97 15.24 10.84
N GLN A 143 -10.15 14.73 10.48
CA GLN A 143 -11.13 14.23 11.45
C GLN A 143 -10.65 13.02 12.27
N PHE A 144 -9.56 12.38 11.89
CA PHE A 144 -8.93 11.35 12.74
C PHE A 144 -8.47 11.89 14.11
N LEU A 145 -8.16 13.18 14.22
CA LEU A 145 -7.72 13.81 15.47
C LEU A 145 -8.85 13.93 16.49
N THR A 146 -10.08 14.14 16.04
CA THR A 146 -11.25 14.43 16.89
C THR A 146 -12.39 13.43 16.75
N GLY A 147 -12.25 12.48 15.84
CA GLY A 147 -13.30 11.55 15.45
C GLY A 147 -14.12 12.04 14.25
N CYS A 148 -14.63 11.09 13.46
CA CYS A 148 -15.53 11.42 12.36
C CYS A 148 -16.90 11.80 12.91
N THR A 149 -17.28 13.07 12.82
CA THR A 149 -18.54 13.60 13.35
C THR A 149 -19.63 13.79 12.29
N GLY A 150 -19.36 13.39 11.05
CA GLY A 150 -20.19 13.65 9.86
C GLY A 150 -19.61 14.77 9.00
N GLY A 151 -20.30 15.11 7.89
CA GLY A 151 -19.79 16.06 6.92
C GLY A 151 -18.51 15.58 6.23
N CYS A 152 -18.46 14.29 5.87
CA CYS A 152 -17.28 13.65 5.32
C CYS A 152 -16.90 14.24 3.95
N PRO A 153 -15.73 14.91 3.80
CA PRO A 153 -15.30 15.47 2.51
C PRO A 153 -15.03 14.34 1.49
N GLU A 154 -14.69 13.13 1.98
CA GLU A 154 -14.34 11.96 1.17
C GLU A 154 -15.55 11.04 0.91
N GLN A 155 -16.80 11.52 1.09
CA GLN A 155 -17.99 10.68 0.96
C GLN A 155 -18.10 9.99 -0.39
N LYS A 156 -17.75 10.71 -1.48
CA LYS A 156 -17.84 10.20 -2.85
C LYS A 156 -16.60 9.45 -3.31
N HIS A 157 -15.53 9.45 -2.52
CA HIS A 157 -14.32 8.66 -2.76
C HIS A 157 -14.44 7.26 -2.17
N TYR A 158 -13.54 6.38 -2.54
CA TYR A 158 -13.56 4.98 -2.10
C TYR A 158 -13.29 4.84 -0.59
N PRO A 159 -14.07 4.02 0.13
CA PRO A 159 -15.34 3.37 -0.23
C PRO A 159 -16.46 4.40 -0.33
N LYS A 160 -17.04 4.53 -1.54
CA LYS A 160 -17.98 5.61 -1.82
C LYS A 160 -19.40 5.36 -1.26
N SER A 161 -20.06 6.46 -0.93
CA SER A 161 -21.51 6.50 -0.67
C SER A 161 -22.14 7.61 -1.49
N PHE A 162 -23.26 7.29 -2.16
CA PHE A 162 -23.90 8.26 -3.04
C PHE A 162 -24.89 9.17 -2.31
N PHE A 163 -25.56 8.66 -1.27
CA PHE A 163 -26.69 9.36 -0.65
C PHE A 163 -26.44 9.74 0.80
N PHE A 164 -25.88 8.85 1.62
CA PHE A 164 -25.79 9.06 3.06
C PHE A 164 -24.35 9.08 3.55
N ASP A 165 -24.00 10.08 4.33
CA ASP A 165 -22.77 10.07 5.11
C ASP A 165 -23.01 9.30 6.42
N ARG A 166 -22.30 8.18 6.56
CA ARG A 166 -22.32 7.34 7.77
C ARG A 166 -20.94 7.27 8.44
N SER A 167 -20.04 8.19 8.09
CA SER A 167 -18.66 8.20 8.61
C SER A 167 -18.62 8.24 10.14
N ALA A 168 -19.51 9.04 10.77
CA ALA A 168 -19.63 9.11 12.23
C ALA A 168 -20.11 7.78 12.84
N VAL A 169 -21.11 7.14 12.23
CA VAL A 169 -21.63 5.86 12.72
C VAL A 169 -20.58 4.75 12.63
N ILE A 170 -19.84 4.72 11.51
CA ILE A 170 -18.78 3.74 11.29
C ILE A 170 -17.65 3.96 12.30
N TRP A 171 -17.25 5.22 12.51
CA TRP A 171 -16.23 5.57 13.49
C TRP A 171 -16.63 5.13 14.91
N GLN A 172 -17.85 5.44 15.34
CA GLN A 172 -18.39 5.00 16.65
C GLN A 172 -18.47 3.48 16.78
N ALA A 173 -18.75 2.77 15.68
CA ALA A 173 -18.76 1.31 15.70
C ALA A 173 -17.34 0.74 15.91
N LYS A 174 -16.31 1.35 15.30
CA LYS A 174 -14.91 0.99 15.57
C LYS A 174 -14.53 1.30 17.02
N GLU A 175 -14.87 2.49 17.51
CA GLU A 175 -14.62 2.87 18.90
C GLU A 175 -15.18 1.83 19.88
N ARG A 176 -16.43 1.40 19.67
CA ARG A 176 -17.04 0.35 20.49
C ARG A 176 -16.35 -1.01 20.35
N ALA A 177 -15.88 -1.36 19.13
CA ALA A 177 -15.19 -2.61 18.89
C ALA A 177 -13.79 -2.67 19.51
N TYR A 178 -13.10 -1.54 19.56
CA TYR A 178 -11.75 -1.44 20.18
C TYR A 178 -11.78 -1.23 21.69
N ARG A 179 -12.92 -0.79 22.27
CA ARG A 179 -13.00 -0.45 23.69
C ARG A 179 -12.61 -1.64 24.57
N GLY A 180 -11.59 -1.46 25.40
CA GLY A 180 -11.08 -2.50 26.31
C GLY A 180 -10.36 -3.66 25.62
N PHE A 181 -9.92 -3.49 24.37
CA PHE A 181 -9.17 -4.53 23.68
C PHE A 181 -7.69 -4.52 24.13
N GLU A 182 -7.36 -5.32 25.13
CA GLU A 182 -6.05 -5.36 25.76
C GLU A 182 -5.01 -6.11 24.90
N HIS A 183 -5.44 -7.18 24.21
CA HIS A 183 -4.55 -8.08 23.44
C HIS A 183 -4.44 -7.71 21.96
N ILE A 184 -4.36 -6.41 21.66
CA ILE A 184 -4.17 -5.91 20.28
C ILE A 184 -2.94 -5.01 20.17
N VAL A 185 -2.14 -5.26 19.13
CA VAL A 185 -1.04 -4.38 18.71
C VAL A 185 -1.33 -3.90 17.29
N PHE A 186 -1.23 -2.61 17.07
CA PHE A 186 -1.30 -2.02 15.74
C PHE A 186 0.11 -1.87 15.17
N THR A 187 0.29 -2.20 13.90
CA THR A 187 1.57 -2.00 13.20
C THR A 187 1.34 -1.26 11.89
N GLY A 188 2.35 -0.64 11.33
CA GLY A 188 2.28 0.00 10.02
C GLY A 188 3.50 0.85 9.70
N PRO A 189 3.56 1.43 8.48
CA PRO A 189 4.61 2.35 8.09
C PRO A 189 4.63 3.61 8.96
N GLY A 190 5.81 4.23 9.09
CA GLY A 190 6.04 5.36 10.00
C GLY A 190 5.01 6.48 9.87
N TRP A 191 4.64 6.91 8.67
CA TRP A 191 3.62 7.94 8.47
C TRP A 191 2.23 7.55 9.01
N VAL A 192 1.82 6.30 8.78
CA VAL A 192 0.53 5.77 9.30
C VAL A 192 0.57 5.69 10.82
N VAL A 193 1.69 5.22 11.37
CA VAL A 193 1.92 5.11 12.83
C VAL A 193 1.87 6.49 13.50
N ASP A 194 2.49 7.51 12.94
CA ASP A 194 2.46 8.87 13.50
C ASP A 194 1.03 9.44 13.54
N ARG A 195 0.24 9.18 12.51
CA ARG A 195 -1.17 9.58 12.47
C ARG A 195 -2.02 8.75 13.42
N ALA A 196 -1.83 7.45 13.46
CA ALA A 196 -2.56 6.54 14.35
C ALA A 196 -2.35 6.88 15.82
N ARG A 197 -1.12 7.19 16.24
CA ARG A 197 -0.79 7.63 17.62
C ARG A 197 -1.47 8.95 18.00
N ARG A 198 -1.72 9.82 17.03
CA ARG A 198 -2.42 11.08 17.22
C ARG A 198 -3.94 10.94 17.10
N SER A 199 -4.43 9.83 16.54
CA SER A 199 -5.86 9.64 16.34
C SER A 199 -6.60 9.46 17.64
N GLN A 200 -7.81 10.02 17.72
CA GLN A 200 -8.67 9.83 18.89
C GLN A 200 -9.00 8.36 19.13
N LEU A 201 -9.06 7.57 18.05
CA LEU A 201 -9.50 6.17 18.11
C LEU A 201 -8.41 5.23 18.65
N LEU A 202 -7.15 5.46 18.27
CA LEU A 202 -6.06 4.53 18.59
C LEU A 202 -5.03 5.09 19.61
N ARG A 203 -5.11 6.35 19.98
CA ARG A 203 -4.24 6.88 21.03
C ARG A 203 -4.42 6.07 22.33
N GLY A 204 -3.34 5.55 22.86
CA GLY A 204 -3.36 4.69 24.05
C GLY A 204 -3.24 3.20 23.78
N PHE A 205 -3.34 2.77 22.51
CA PHE A 205 -2.97 1.42 22.12
C PHE A 205 -1.47 1.26 21.89
N ASP A 206 -0.98 0.02 21.91
CA ASP A 206 0.37 -0.31 21.47
C ASP A 206 0.44 -0.20 19.95
N ILE A 207 1.21 0.78 19.45
CA ILE A 207 1.35 1.06 18.01
C ILE A 207 2.84 1.05 17.68
N ARG A 208 3.25 0.11 16.85
CA ARG A 208 4.66 -0.14 16.50
C ARG A 208 4.90 0.10 15.01
N GLU A 209 6.06 0.64 14.66
CA GLU A 209 6.45 0.83 13.27
C GLU A 209 6.85 -0.51 12.64
N LEU A 210 6.26 -0.79 11.48
CA LEU A 210 6.55 -1.93 10.64
C LEU A 210 6.31 -1.56 9.19
N ASP A 211 7.37 -1.50 8.41
CA ASP A 211 7.29 -1.19 6.97
C ASP A 211 6.66 -2.35 6.18
N GLU A 212 6.23 -2.07 4.94
CA GLU A 212 5.72 -3.10 4.03
C GLU A 212 6.90 -3.84 3.34
N PRO A 213 6.83 -5.16 3.20
CA PRO A 213 7.90 -5.94 2.58
C PRO A 213 7.84 -5.87 1.04
N VAL A 214 9.01 -5.91 0.42
CA VAL A 214 9.18 -6.08 -1.04
C VAL A 214 10.08 -7.27 -1.31
N ASP A 215 9.79 -8.03 -2.38
CA ASP A 215 10.62 -9.13 -2.86
C ASP A 215 11.75 -8.61 -3.74
N PHE A 216 12.93 -8.46 -3.16
CA PHE A 216 14.13 -8.04 -3.90
C PHE A 216 14.90 -9.22 -4.52
N GLY A 217 14.77 -10.42 -3.96
CA GLY A 217 15.63 -11.55 -4.32
C GLY A 217 15.45 -12.02 -5.75
N THR A 218 14.23 -12.00 -6.25
CA THR A 218 13.90 -12.53 -7.58
C THR A 218 13.53 -11.46 -8.58
N THR A 219 13.05 -10.30 -8.14
CA THR A 219 12.40 -9.34 -9.03
C THR A 219 13.06 -7.95 -9.02
N PHE A 220 13.11 -7.27 -7.88
CA PHE A 220 13.52 -5.86 -7.83
C PHE A 220 14.99 -5.72 -7.41
N HIS A 221 15.90 -5.83 -8.39
CA HIS A 221 17.34 -5.65 -8.20
C HIS A 221 17.96 -4.89 -9.38
N PRO A 222 19.15 -4.28 -9.23
CA PRO A 222 19.87 -3.68 -10.34
C PRO A 222 20.13 -4.70 -11.45
N ARG A 223 19.96 -4.29 -12.71
CA ARG A 223 20.09 -5.17 -13.87
C ARG A 223 20.53 -4.42 -15.12
N GLU A 224 21.00 -5.17 -16.13
CA GLU A 224 21.29 -4.64 -17.44
C GLU A 224 20.00 -4.21 -18.17
N VAL A 225 20.02 -3.00 -18.72
CA VAL A 225 18.85 -2.36 -19.36
C VAL A 225 19.11 -1.87 -20.78
N GLN A 226 20.26 -2.22 -21.36
CA GLN A 226 20.65 -1.73 -22.69
C GLN A 226 19.65 -2.15 -23.77
N ALA A 227 19.15 -3.38 -23.73
CA ALA A 227 18.14 -3.85 -24.67
C ALA A 227 16.82 -3.04 -24.58
N LEU A 228 16.37 -2.72 -23.36
CA LEU A 228 15.20 -1.87 -23.13
C LEU A 228 15.44 -0.45 -23.64
N ARG A 229 16.64 0.11 -23.36
CA ARG A 229 17.04 1.44 -23.82
C ARG A 229 16.99 1.55 -25.35
N THR A 230 17.52 0.54 -26.05
CA THR A 230 17.45 0.44 -27.52
C THR A 230 16.02 0.32 -28.02
N ARG A 231 15.20 -0.54 -27.41
CA ARG A 231 13.79 -0.74 -27.78
C ARG A 231 12.98 0.58 -27.68
N LEU A 232 13.30 1.41 -26.70
CA LEU A 232 12.65 2.69 -26.49
C LEU A 232 13.28 3.85 -27.27
N ASN A 233 14.29 3.59 -28.10
CA ASN A 233 15.05 4.59 -28.86
C ASN A 233 15.65 5.70 -27.98
N ILE A 234 16.12 5.37 -26.78
CA ILE A 234 16.70 6.34 -25.84
C ILE A 234 18.21 6.47 -26.12
N PRO A 235 18.73 7.66 -26.50
CA PRO A 235 20.14 7.87 -26.73
C PRO A 235 21.01 7.54 -25.50
N ALA A 236 22.21 6.96 -25.72
CA ALA A 236 23.10 6.57 -24.61
C ALA A 236 23.53 7.77 -23.75
N THR A 237 23.57 8.96 -24.33
CA THR A 237 23.90 10.21 -23.64
C THR A 237 22.82 10.73 -22.73
N HIS A 238 21.53 10.36 -22.96
CA HIS A 238 20.42 10.91 -22.21
C HIS A 238 20.35 10.37 -20.77
N LYS A 239 20.03 11.24 -19.84
CA LYS A 239 19.56 10.90 -18.50
C LYS A 239 18.10 10.47 -18.57
N VAL A 240 17.74 9.36 -17.91
CA VAL A 240 16.40 8.78 -17.97
C VAL A 240 15.66 9.04 -16.65
N ILE A 241 14.50 9.68 -16.77
CA ILE A 241 13.61 9.97 -15.65
C ILE A 241 12.39 9.07 -15.77
N VAL A 242 12.14 8.23 -14.77
CA VAL A 242 11.04 7.23 -14.82
C VAL A 242 9.96 7.59 -13.80
N THR A 243 8.72 7.40 -14.18
CA THR A 243 7.57 7.29 -13.26
C THR A 243 6.77 6.05 -13.56
N VAL A 244 6.14 5.47 -12.52
CA VAL A 244 5.20 4.35 -12.63
C VAL A 244 3.91 4.77 -11.94
N ALA A 245 2.87 5.08 -12.74
CA ALA A 245 1.60 5.57 -12.23
C ALA A 245 0.49 5.28 -13.24
N GLN A 246 -0.74 5.08 -12.76
CA GLN A 246 -1.92 5.11 -13.62
C GLN A 246 -2.30 6.57 -13.89
N MET A 247 -2.22 7.02 -15.14
CA MET A 247 -2.54 8.40 -15.52
C MET A 247 -4.01 8.72 -15.25
N SER A 248 -4.91 7.77 -15.43
CA SER A 248 -6.35 7.92 -15.16
C SER A 248 -6.69 8.04 -13.67
N ASN A 249 -5.73 7.80 -12.77
CA ASN A 249 -5.92 7.91 -11.33
C ASN A 249 -5.31 9.20 -10.78
N PRO A 250 -6.12 10.25 -10.50
CA PRO A 250 -5.62 11.55 -10.05
C PRO A 250 -4.78 11.48 -8.77
N ARG A 251 -5.07 10.50 -7.88
CA ARG A 251 -4.31 10.28 -6.65
C ARG A 251 -2.83 9.97 -6.91
N LYS A 252 -2.53 9.33 -8.05
CA LYS A 252 -1.15 8.98 -8.42
C LYS A 252 -0.36 10.15 -9.03
N GLY A 253 -1.02 11.25 -9.35
CA GLY A 253 -0.39 12.51 -9.72
C GLY A 253 0.40 12.50 -11.04
N GLY A 254 0.15 11.52 -11.95
CA GLY A 254 0.89 11.40 -13.21
C GLY A 254 0.95 12.68 -14.05
N ILE A 255 -0.07 13.52 -13.94
CA ILE A 255 -0.09 14.81 -14.64
C ILE A 255 1.08 15.74 -14.23
N TYR A 256 1.49 15.71 -12.95
CA TYR A 256 2.56 16.58 -12.46
C TYR A 256 3.94 16.13 -12.95
N PHE A 257 4.13 14.83 -13.22
CA PHE A 257 5.30 14.35 -13.92
C PHE A 257 5.39 14.91 -15.34
N LEU A 258 4.29 14.93 -16.08
CA LEU A 258 4.24 15.51 -17.43
C LEU A 258 4.46 17.03 -17.41
N GLN A 259 3.92 17.74 -16.42
CA GLN A 259 4.17 19.18 -16.26
C GLN A 259 5.65 19.47 -15.98
N ALA A 260 6.33 18.64 -15.18
CA ALA A 260 7.77 18.77 -14.96
C ALA A 260 8.56 18.49 -16.26
N ALA A 261 8.16 17.49 -17.04
CA ALA A 261 8.75 17.21 -18.35
C ALA A 261 8.55 18.38 -19.33
N GLU A 262 7.39 19.03 -19.32
CA GLU A 262 7.09 20.21 -20.14
C GLU A 262 8.02 21.39 -19.81
N LEU A 263 8.25 21.67 -18.52
CA LEU A 263 9.19 22.71 -18.08
C LEU A 263 10.65 22.43 -18.54
N LEU A 264 11.00 21.16 -18.70
CA LEU A 264 12.32 20.70 -19.10
C LEU A 264 12.42 20.35 -20.60
N ALA A 265 11.41 20.65 -21.41
CA ALA A 265 11.32 20.26 -22.82
C ALA A 265 12.47 20.80 -23.70
N ARG A 266 13.17 21.83 -23.26
CA ARG A 266 14.36 22.39 -23.95
C ARG A 266 15.68 21.71 -23.58
N GLN A 267 15.69 20.80 -22.60
CA GLN A 267 16.89 20.02 -22.22
C GLN A 267 16.94 18.78 -23.10
N GLU A 268 17.82 18.81 -24.08
CA GLU A 268 17.90 17.76 -25.13
C GLU A 268 18.52 16.45 -24.62
N ASP A 269 19.18 16.46 -23.47
CA ASP A 269 19.85 15.31 -22.86
C ASP A 269 18.98 14.54 -21.84
N LEU A 270 17.67 14.82 -21.77
CA LEU A 270 16.71 14.13 -20.90
C LEU A 270 15.77 13.24 -21.71
N THR A 271 15.42 12.10 -21.14
CA THR A 271 14.26 11.28 -21.58
C THR A 271 13.38 10.95 -20.40
N PHE A 272 12.08 11.24 -20.53
CA PHE A 272 11.07 10.94 -19.55
C PHE A 272 10.32 9.67 -19.96
N VAL A 273 10.23 8.67 -19.10
CA VAL A 273 9.53 7.41 -19.35
C VAL A 273 8.36 7.30 -18.38
N PHE A 274 7.16 7.35 -18.90
CA PHE A 274 5.91 7.21 -18.14
C PHE A 274 5.36 5.80 -18.32
N VAL A 275 5.43 4.97 -17.30
CA VAL A 275 4.89 3.61 -17.28
C VAL A 275 3.52 3.59 -16.59
N GLY A 276 2.54 2.91 -17.22
CA GLY A 276 1.15 2.89 -16.75
C GLY A 276 0.28 4.00 -17.37
N TYR A 277 0.69 4.51 -18.51
CA TYR A 277 -0.09 5.50 -19.26
C TYR A 277 -1.32 4.84 -19.88
N ASP A 278 -2.47 5.02 -19.24
CA ASP A 278 -3.73 4.31 -19.53
C ASP A 278 -4.83 5.22 -20.12
N VAL A 279 -4.45 6.39 -20.64
CA VAL A 279 -5.37 7.31 -21.32
C VAL A 279 -5.14 7.36 -22.82
N LYS A 280 -6.19 7.66 -23.59
CA LYS A 280 -6.13 7.65 -25.06
C LYS A 280 -5.45 8.88 -25.68
N GLN A 281 -5.33 9.97 -24.93
CA GLN A 281 -4.67 11.18 -25.42
C GLN A 281 -3.17 10.95 -25.58
N PRO A 282 -2.59 11.13 -26.79
CA PRO A 282 -1.15 10.99 -26.95
C PRO A 282 -0.41 12.14 -26.25
N VAL A 283 0.74 11.84 -25.70
CA VAL A 283 1.68 12.86 -25.20
C VAL A 283 2.51 13.35 -26.39
N THR A 284 2.45 14.65 -26.65
CA THR A 284 3.19 15.30 -27.76
C THR A 284 4.46 16.00 -27.29
N LEU A 285 4.81 15.88 -26.01
CA LEU A 285 6.03 16.49 -25.46
C LEU A 285 7.27 15.80 -26.04
N PRO A 286 8.32 16.55 -26.42
CA PRO A 286 9.58 15.98 -26.86
C PRO A 286 10.20 15.15 -25.74
N HIS A 287 10.92 14.11 -26.13
CA HIS A 287 11.65 13.22 -25.21
C HIS A 287 10.78 12.54 -24.12
N VAL A 288 9.47 12.47 -24.31
CA VAL A 288 8.56 11.71 -23.43
C VAL A 288 8.15 10.40 -24.13
N VAL A 289 8.46 9.28 -23.49
CA VAL A 289 8.06 7.94 -23.90
C VAL A 289 6.96 7.46 -22.98
N THR A 290 5.80 7.13 -23.53
CA THR A 290 4.68 6.54 -22.77
C THR A 290 4.64 5.04 -22.97
N VAL A 291 4.47 4.31 -21.88
CA VAL A 291 4.36 2.86 -21.83
C VAL A 291 3.00 2.52 -21.22
N PRO A 292 2.20 1.64 -21.85
CA PRO A 292 0.94 1.16 -21.27
C PRO A 292 1.13 0.48 -19.90
N TYR A 293 0.03 0.05 -19.31
CA TYR A 293 0.10 -0.73 -18.07
C TYR A 293 0.91 -2.00 -18.23
N VAL A 294 1.90 -2.18 -17.37
CA VAL A 294 2.78 -3.35 -17.30
C VAL A 294 2.33 -4.24 -16.15
N SER A 295 1.88 -5.46 -16.46
CA SER A 295 1.41 -6.42 -15.46
C SER A 295 2.53 -7.31 -14.89
N SER A 296 3.59 -7.53 -15.67
CA SER A 296 4.77 -8.31 -15.25
C SER A 296 5.64 -7.48 -14.30
N GLN A 297 5.88 -7.99 -13.10
CA GLN A 297 6.80 -7.36 -12.15
C GLN A 297 8.25 -7.38 -12.68
N GLU A 298 8.62 -8.45 -13.39
CA GLU A 298 9.95 -8.59 -13.99
C GLU A 298 10.19 -7.54 -15.07
N GLU A 299 9.19 -7.30 -15.92
CA GLU A 299 9.27 -6.22 -16.92
C GLU A 299 9.26 -4.85 -16.24
N LEU A 300 8.43 -4.65 -15.21
CA LEU A 300 8.37 -3.40 -14.46
C LEU A 300 9.72 -3.06 -13.79
N ALA A 301 10.41 -4.08 -13.27
CA ALA A 301 11.73 -3.91 -12.68
C ALA A 301 12.79 -3.44 -13.69
N GLN A 302 12.65 -3.78 -14.98
CA GLN A 302 13.51 -3.24 -16.04
C GLN A 302 13.33 -1.73 -16.21
N TYR A 303 12.10 -1.23 -16.14
CA TYR A 303 11.82 0.21 -16.20
C TYR A 303 12.37 0.95 -14.99
N TYR A 304 12.22 0.38 -13.79
CA TYR A 304 12.85 0.97 -12.61
C TYR A 304 14.37 1.03 -12.75
N ALA A 305 15.01 -0.06 -13.16
CA ALA A 305 16.45 -0.12 -13.34
C ALA A 305 16.96 0.80 -14.48
N LEU A 306 16.13 1.06 -15.50
CA LEU A 306 16.45 1.97 -16.60
C LEU A 306 16.61 3.42 -16.14
N GLY A 307 15.85 3.85 -15.12
CA GLY A 307 15.85 5.22 -14.62
C GLY A 307 17.17 5.62 -13.98
N ASP A 308 17.66 6.81 -14.29
CA ASP A 308 18.69 7.50 -13.50
C ASP A 308 18.07 8.17 -12.27
N LEU A 309 16.77 8.48 -12.35
CA LEU A 309 15.95 9.04 -11.30
C LEU A 309 14.52 8.52 -11.43
N PHE A 310 13.94 8.07 -10.34
CA PHE A 310 12.52 7.73 -10.25
C PHE A 310 11.76 8.89 -9.62
N VAL A 311 10.66 9.33 -10.26
CA VAL A 311 9.85 10.46 -9.78
C VAL A 311 8.49 10.00 -9.32
N CYS A 312 8.17 10.23 -8.04
CA CYS A 312 6.88 9.92 -7.44
C CYS A 312 6.11 11.22 -7.14
N THR A 313 5.03 11.45 -7.87
CA THR A 313 4.14 12.62 -7.70
C THR A 313 2.82 12.25 -7.05
N SER A 314 2.76 11.11 -6.33
CA SER A 314 1.54 10.66 -5.65
C SER A 314 1.07 11.63 -4.59
N LEU A 315 -0.27 11.83 -4.51
CA LEU A 315 -0.92 12.78 -3.59
C LEU A 315 -1.46 12.13 -2.31
N ALA A 316 -1.51 10.80 -2.25
CA ALA A 316 -1.99 10.09 -1.07
C ALA A 316 -1.57 8.61 -1.14
N ASP A 317 -0.39 8.32 -0.70
CA ASP A 317 0.10 6.95 -0.47
C ASP A 317 0.68 6.85 0.94
N THR A 318 0.30 5.83 1.65
CA THR A 318 0.80 5.57 3.02
C THR A 318 2.25 5.13 3.01
N MET A 319 2.62 4.33 2.02
CA MET A 319 3.97 3.92 1.69
C MET A 319 4.02 3.47 0.23
N PRO A 320 4.46 4.33 -0.71
CA PRO A 320 4.41 4.01 -2.13
C PRO A 320 5.42 2.90 -2.50
N ASN A 321 4.93 1.67 -2.70
CA ASN A 321 5.75 0.51 -3.08
C ASN A 321 6.58 0.76 -4.33
N VAL A 322 6.07 1.54 -5.29
CA VAL A 322 6.82 1.95 -6.49
C VAL A 322 8.15 2.66 -6.18
N CYS A 323 8.21 3.41 -5.07
CA CYS A 323 9.45 4.03 -4.61
C CYS A 323 10.44 3.00 -4.05
N ILE A 324 9.93 2.02 -3.27
CA ILE A 324 10.76 0.96 -2.69
C ILE A 324 11.29 0.05 -3.80
N GLU A 325 10.44 -0.30 -4.76
CA GLU A 325 10.78 -1.10 -5.94
C GLU A 325 11.86 -0.40 -6.79
N ALA A 326 11.73 0.92 -6.99
CA ALA A 326 12.74 1.72 -7.70
C ALA A 326 14.09 1.73 -6.97
N LEU A 327 14.10 1.95 -5.65
CA LEU A 327 15.32 1.85 -4.83
C LEU A 327 15.92 0.45 -4.89
N GLY A 328 15.09 -0.59 -4.83
CA GLY A 328 15.51 -1.97 -4.99
C GLY A 328 16.19 -2.25 -6.31
N CYS A 329 15.73 -1.61 -7.40
CA CYS A 329 16.35 -1.65 -8.71
C CYS A 329 17.55 -0.69 -8.87
N GLY A 330 18.00 -0.08 -7.77
CA GLY A 330 19.17 0.79 -7.74
C GLY A 330 18.90 2.22 -8.22
N THR A 331 17.65 2.69 -8.24
CA THR A 331 17.30 4.01 -8.75
C THR A 331 16.90 4.96 -7.62
N PRO A 332 17.61 6.11 -7.47
CA PRO A 332 17.30 7.13 -6.47
C PRO A 332 15.96 7.80 -6.78
N LEU A 333 15.39 8.47 -5.77
CA LEU A 333 14.05 9.02 -5.81
C LEU A 333 14.03 10.54 -5.87
N ALA A 334 13.02 11.08 -6.55
CA ALA A 334 12.52 12.44 -6.36
C ALA A 334 10.99 12.44 -6.34
N GLY A 335 10.37 13.54 -5.93
CA GLY A 335 8.91 13.63 -5.95
C GLY A 335 8.35 14.65 -5.00
N PHE A 336 7.07 14.49 -4.64
CA PHE A 336 6.41 15.34 -3.68
C PHE A 336 6.57 14.83 -2.24
N ALA A 337 6.77 15.76 -1.31
CA ALA A 337 6.76 15.50 0.13
C ALA A 337 5.31 15.33 0.64
N GLU A 338 4.59 14.35 0.10
CA GLU A 338 3.18 14.12 0.40
C GLU A 338 2.97 12.77 1.08
N ALA A 339 2.12 12.77 2.10
CA ALA A 339 1.74 11.59 2.88
C ALA A 339 2.97 10.75 3.30
N GLY A 340 2.97 9.45 3.05
CA GLY A 340 4.06 8.54 3.41
C GLY A 340 5.28 8.57 2.47
N THR A 341 5.22 9.31 1.36
CA THR A 341 6.32 9.34 0.38
C THR A 341 7.68 9.74 1.00
N PRO A 342 7.79 10.78 1.86
CA PRO A 342 9.06 11.16 2.48
C PRO A 342 9.64 10.13 3.47
N TYR A 343 8.79 9.24 3.97
CA TYR A 343 9.20 8.20 4.93
C TYR A 343 9.92 7.01 4.27
N VAL A 344 9.85 6.91 2.93
CA VAL A 344 10.46 5.77 2.21
C VAL A 344 11.98 5.80 2.26
N ALA A 345 12.61 6.97 2.15
CA ALA A 345 14.07 7.04 2.14
C ALA A 345 14.59 8.38 2.69
N PRO A 346 15.77 8.37 3.34
CA PRO A 346 16.44 9.60 3.76
C PRO A 346 16.99 10.39 2.57
N SER A 347 17.38 11.62 2.82
CA SER A 347 17.93 12.55 1.80
C SER A 347 19.17 12.03 1.06
N ALA A 348 19.85 11.04 1.62
CA ALA A 348 20.92 10.32 0.93
C ALA A 348 20.45 9.62 -0.36
N TYR A 349 19.19 9.18 -0.45
CA TYR A 349 18.63 8.41 -1.58
C TYR A 349 17.43 9.06 -2.24
N ALA A 350 16.88 10.14 -1.66
CA ALA A 350 15.66 10.76 -2.14
C ALA A 350 15.67 12.28 -1.94
N THR A 351 15.09 13.02 -2.88
CA THR A 351 14.87 14.47 -2.77
C THR A 351 13.40 14.77 -3.02
N PHE A 352 12.71 15.27 -1.99
CA PHE A 352 11.29 15.59 -2.10
C PHE A 352 11.06 17.10 -2.04
N THR A 353 10.16 17.59 -2.90
CA THR A 353 9.74 18.98 -2.96
C THR A 353 8.36 19.15 -2.34
N LYS A 354 7.98 20.39 -2.03
CA LYS A 354 6.61 20.68 -1.62
C LYS A 354 5.61 20.21 -2.68
N THR A 355 4.50 19.66 -2.24
CA THR A 355 3.42 19.19 -3.13
C THR A 355 2.94 20.32 -4.01
N TYR A 356 2.76 20.03 -5.31
CA TYR A 356 2.41 20.97 -6.40
C TYR A 356 3.48 22.00 -6.77
N ASP A 357 4.67 21.97 -6.18
CA ASP A 357 5.79 22.82 -6.59
C ASP A 357 6.52 22.18 -7.80
N ILE A 358 5.91 22.33 -8.98
CA ILE A 358 6.44 21.76 -10.22
C ILE A 358 7.79 22.40 -10.63
N PRO A 359 8.00 23.72 -10.49
CA PRO A 359 9.32 24.32 -10.76
C PRO A 359 10.43 23.74 -9.88
N ALA A 360 10.20 23.57 -8.57
CA ALA A 360 11.18 22.95 -7.69
C ALA A 360 11.43 21.48 -8.07
N LEU A 361 10.39 20.71 -8.42
CA LEU A 361 10.55 19.34 -8.91
C LEU A 361 11.36 19.29 -10.19
N ALA A 362 11.08 20.16 -11.15
CA ALA A 362 11.85 20.27 -12.39
C ALA A 362 13.35 20.61 -12.11
N GLN A 363 13.61 21.51 -11.16
CA GLN A 363 14.98 21.84 -10.76
C GLN A 363 15.70 20.63 -10.15
N VAL A 364 15.04 19.86 -9.28
CA VAL A 364 15.58 18.61 -8.71
C VAL A 364 15.89 17.61 -9.84
N ILE A 365 14.97 17.44 -10.79
CA ILE A 365 15.18 16.54 -11.94
C ILE A 365 16.39 17.02 -12.75
N ALA A 366 16.52 18.30 -13.08
CA ALA A 366 17.61 18.84 -13.87
C ALA A 366 18.96 18.67 -13.17
N SER A 367 19.04 19.01 -11.88
CA SER A 367 20.29 19.03 -11.10
C SER A 367 20.78 17.66 -10.65
N THR A 368 19.89 16.63 -10.58
CA THR A 368 20.31 15.28 -10.19
C THR A 368 21.16 14.66 -11.30
N PRO A 369 22.40 14.20 -11.01
CA PRO A 369 23.24 13.57 -12.02
C PRO A 369 22.69 12.19 -12.44
N LYS A 370 23.21 11.65 -13.55
CA LYS A 370 23.02 10.24 -13.87
C LYS A 370 23.48 9.37 -12.71
N LYS A 371 22.79 8.26 -12.46
CA LYS A 371 23.20 7.35 -11.40
C LYS A 371 24.50 6.64 -11.77
N SER A 372 25.44 6.61 -10.84
CA SER A 372 26.63 5.78 -10.94
C SER A 372 26.35 4.34 -10.46
N PRO A 373 27.21 3.37 -10.80
CA PRO A 373 27.12 2.00 -10.25
C PRO A 373 27.13 1.98 -8.73
N GLU A 374 27.95 2.82 -8.10
CA GLU A 374 28.08 2.94 -6.63
C GLU A 374 26.76 3.48 -6.04
N ARG A 375 26.17 4.50 -6.67
CA ARG A 375 24.86 5.05 -6.26
C ARG A 375 23.77 4.02 -6.39
N SER A 376 23.76 3.25 -7.48
CA SER A 376 22.81 2.17 -7.72
C SER A 376 22.93 1.08 -6.66
N ALA A 377 24.15 0.63 -6.35
CA ALA A 377 24.41 -0.36 -5.32
C ALA A 377 23.96 0.14 -3.93
N ALA A 378 24.24 1.40 -3.60
CA ALA A 378 23.84 2.00 -2.33
C ALA A 378 22.30 2.09 -2.17
N CYS A 379 21.57 2.48 -3.22
CA CYS A 379 20.11 2.47 -3.21
C CYS A 379 19.54 1.06 -2.98
N HIS A 380 20.08 0.07 -3.69
CA HIS A 380 19.66 -1.33 -3.54
C HIS A 380 19.92 -1.85 -2.12
N GLN A 381 21.14 -1.66 -1.60
CA GLN A 381 21.51 -2.10 -0.25
C GLN A 381 20.61 -1.48 0.82
N TYR A 382 20.32 -0.18 0.70
CA TYR A 382 19.38 0.49 1.60
C TYR A 382 17.99 -0.15 1.55
N ALA A 383 17.46 -0.36 0.33
CA ALA A 383 16.13 -0.95 0.16
C ALA A 383 16.05 -2.37 0.73
N VAL A 384 17.03 -3.22 0.43
CA VAL A 384 17.11 -4.59 0.96
C VAL A 384 17.23 -4.60 2.48
N GLY A 385 18.13 -3.78 3.04
CA GLY A 385 18.36 -3.72 4.49
C GLY A 385 17.15 -3.24 5.29
N ARG A 386 16.24 -2.49 4.67
CA ARG A 386 15.04 -1.96 5.34
C ARG A 386 13.77 -2.74 5.02
N TYR A 387 13.56 -3.14 3.75
CA TYR A 387 12.26 -3.59 3.23
C TYR A 387 12.23 -5.05 2.77
N ALA A 388 13.33 -5.79 2.87
CA ALA A 388 13.31 -7.22 2.51
C ALA A 388 12.34 -7.99 3.42
N GLY A 389 11.65 -8.97 2.82
CA GLY A 389 10.66 -9.77 3.53
C GLY A 389 11.20 -10.41 4.80
N GLU A 390 12.43 -10.94 4.76
CA GLU A 390 13.09 -11.51 5.95
C GLU A 390 13.26 -10.47 7.07
N VAL A 391 13.60 -9.23 6.73
CA VAL A 391 13.78 -8.15 7.73
C VAL A 391 12.45 -7.78 8.38
N ILE A 392 11.42 -7.58 7.56
CA ILE A 392 10.09 -7.14 8.03
C ILE A 392 9.39 -8.25 8.81
N PHE A 393 9.37 -9.48 8.27
CA PHE A 393 8.66 -10.57 8.93
C PHE A 393 9.37 -11.10 10.17
N ALA A 394 10.70 -10.97 10.27
CA ALA A 394 11.41 -11.24 11.52
C ALA A 394 11.01 -10.26 12.64
N LYS A 395 10.80 -8.98 12.31
CA LYS A 395 10.25 -8.00 13.27
C LYS A 395 8.81 -8.36 13.66
N LEU A 396 7.99 -8.74 12.68
CA LEU A 396 6.60 -9.14 12.91
C LEU A 396 6.50 -10.39 13.80
N GLU A 397 7.36 -11.40 13.57
CA GLU A 397 7.42 -12.60 14.40
C GLU A 397 7.75 -12.27 15.87
N LYS A 398 8.66 -11.32 16.11
CA LYS A 398 8.94 -10.83 17.47
C LYS A 398 7.73 -10.15 18.11
N ILE A 399 6.93 -9.41 17.32
CA ILE A 399 5.69 -8.81 17.80
C ILE A 399 4.70 -9.91 18.20
N TYR A 400 4.54 -10.98 17.41
CA TYR A 400 3.70 -12.12 17.77
C TYR A 400 4.16 -12.79 19.06
N GLN A 401 5.46 -13.01 19.21
CA GLN A 401 6.03 -13.59 20.43
C GLN A 401 5.74 -12.71 21.65
N SER A 402 5.83 -11.37 21.52
CA SER A 402 5.52 -10.45 22.61
C SER A 402 4.03 -10.48 23.00
N LEU A 403 3.12 -10.67 22.03
CA LEU A 403 1.69 -10.80 22.30
C LEU A 403 1.34 -12.12 23.01
N ILE A 404 2.08 -13.21 22.76
CA ILE A 404 1.84 -14.49 23.43
C ILE A 404 2.31 -14.47 24.88
N GLN A 405 3.32 -13.67 25.20
CA GLN A 405 3.87 -13.55 26.54
C GLN A 405 3.04 -12.63 27.47
N GLN A 406 2.13 -11.85 26.92
CA GLN A 406 1.13 -11.06 27.66
C GLN A 406 -0.05 -11.93 28.10
#